data_fd4dbab7b9bb0d9cc6b2aac75ebf9e63
#
_entry.id   fd4dbab7b9bb0d9cc6b2aac75ebf9e63
#
_cell.length_a   1.000
_cell.length_b   1.000
_cell.length_c   1.000
_cell.angle_alpha   90.00
_cell.angle_beta   90.00
_cell.angle_gamma   90.00
#
_symmetry.space_group_name_H-M   'P 1'
#
loop_
_entity.id
_entity.type
_entity.pdbx_description
1 polymer ?
#
loop_
_entity_poly.entity_id
_entity_poly.type
_entity_poly.pdbx_seq_one_letter_code
_entity_poly.pdbx_strand_id
1 'polypeptide(L)'
;MCSHDQSTNETNIRDSRNRHTGTSFALGQKQGASRDQSGSVERAIRQLDNERIQAQINADARALDRIYADDFIGVGPSGTVRTKSQVISDFTSGDLKFKSITTDEVQVRVYGKTAVETGLSTMVGLDKSKIVPRDTRFTRVWVEQKGRWRLVANHYSIRIPQ
;
A
#
# COMPACT_ATOMS: atom_id res chain seq x y z
N MET A 1 38.54 57.49 67.59
CA MET A 1 39.39 56.48 68.28
C MET A 1 39.17 55.16 67.59
N CYS A 2 40.22 54.63 67.00
CA CYS A 2 40.56 53.24 66.74
C CYS A 2 39.55 52.43 65.93
N SER A 3 39.84 51.97 64.81
CA SER A 3 40.94 51.20 64.17
C SER A 3 40.45 49.89 63.72
N HIS A 4 40.77 49.57 62.49
CA HIS A 4 41.15 48.27 61.92
C HIS A 4 40.03 47.17 61.83
N ASP A 5 39.91 46.37 60.84
CA ASP A 5 40.91 45.81 59.93
C ASP A 5 40.23 45.16 58.68
N GLN A 6 40.99 45.03 57.66
CA GLN A 6 40.71 44.33 56.39
C GLN A 6 40.58 42.83 56.60
N SER A 7 39.74 42.16 55.80
CA SER A 7 40.17 40.92 55.21
C SER A 7 39.35 40.57 53.96
N THR A 8 40.08 40.55 52.92
CA THR A 8 39.70 39.95 51.60
C THR A 8 39.35 38.48 51.68
N ASN A 9 38.29 38.06 51.04
CA ASN A 9 38.28 36.68 50.55
C ASN A 9 37.50 36.60 49.23
N GLU A 10 38.28 36.48 48.18
CA GLU A 10 37.80 36.08 46.86
C GLU A 10 37.34 34.62 46.90
N THR A 11 36.12 34.38 46.58
CA THR A 11 35.68 33.01 46.32
C THR A 11 35.06 32.93 44.94
N ASN A 12 35.85 32.40 44.10
CA ASN A 12 35.69 31.82 42.77
C ASN A 12 34.33 31.18 42.52
N ILE A 13 33.45 31.86 41.76
CA ILE A 13 32.23 31.24 41.28
C ILE A 13 32.57 30.56 39.96
N ARG A 14 32.69 29.22 40.02
CA ARG A 14 32.81 28.36 38.86
C ARG A 14 31.51 28.41 38.05
N ASP A 15 31.59 28.97 36.87
CA ASP A 15 30.65 28.93 35.77
C ASP A 15 30.37 27.46 35.41
N SER A 16 29.23 26.93 35.84
CA SER A 16 28.70 25.63 35.41
C SER A 16 27.91 25.84 34.16
N ARG A 17 28.59 25.87 33.02
CA ARG A 17 27.96 25.73 31.70
C ARG A 17 27.29 24.40 31.58
N ASN A 18 26.00 24.40 31.82
CA ASN A 18 25.13 23.27 31.53
C ASN A 18 24.98 23.09 30.00
N ARG A 19 25.79 22.18 29.47
CA ARG A 19 25.67 21.74 28.08
C ARG A 19 24.41 20.90 27.94
N HIS A 20 23.31 21.51 27.49
CA HIS A 20 22.19 20.75 26.95
C HIS A 20 22.55 20.36 25.53
N THR A 21 23.23 19.23 25.40
CA THR A 21 23.46 18.59 24.12
C THR A 21 22.20 17.77 23.74
N GLY A 22 21.45 18.31 22.80
CA GLY A 22 20.95 17.66 21.65
C GLY A 22 20.22 16.32 21.79
N THR A 23 18.89 16.33 21.98
CA THR A 23 18.04 15.14 21.76
C THR A 23 17.05 15.35 20.60
N SER A 24 17.30 16.33 19.73
CA SER A 24 16.36 16.67 18.64
C SER A 24 16.65 15.99 17.30
N PHE A 25 17.76 15.23 17.14
CA PHE A 25 18.14 14.65 15.85
C PHE A 25 17.51 13.27 15.54
N ALA A 26 17.01 12.55 16.54
CA ALA A 26 16.53 11.18 16.32
C ALA A 26 15.10 11.07 15.77
N LEU A 27 14.25 12.08 15.98
CA LEU A 27 12.84 12.06 15.52
C LEU A 27 12.70 12.35 14.02
N GLY A 28 13.55 13.21 13.46
CA GLY A 28 13.52 13.55 12.03
C GLY A 28 13.96 12.40 11.12
N GLN A 29 14.93 11.60 11.53
CA GLN A 29 15.43 10.47 10.76
C GLN A 29 14.45 9.30 10.69
N LYS A 30 13.70 9.03 11.76
CA LYS A 30 12.65 7.98 11.75
C LYS A 30 11.46 8.32 10.84
N GLN A 31 11.08 9.59 10.76
CA GLN A 31 9.98 10.03 9.88
C GLN A 31 10.39 10.04 8.41
N GLY A 32 11.60 10.37 8.07
CA GLY A 32 12.15 10.31 6.71
C GLY A 32 12.21 8.87 6.19
N ALA A 33 12.78 7.96 6.96
CA ALA A 33 12.87 6.53 6.61
C ALA A 33 11.50 5.86 6.44
N SER A 34 10.51 6.24 7.26
CA SER A 34 9.14 5.73 7.15
C SER A 34 8.42 6.20 5.89
N ARG A 35 8.63 7.46 5.47
CA ARG A 35 8.05 8.00 4.22
C ARG A 35 8.68 7.39 2.98
N ASP A 36 10.00 7.22 2.94
CA ASP A 36 10.70 6.56 1.84
C ASP A 36 10.28 5.10 1.69
N GLN A 37 10.10 4.39 2.80
CA GLN A 37 9.63 3.02 2.80
C GLN A 37 8.19 2.92 2.28
N SER A 38 7.29 3.80 2.70
CA SER A 38 5.92 3.85 2.19
C SER A 38 5.87 4.13 0.69
N GLY A 39 6.69 5.06 0.20
CA GLY A 39 6.76 5.37 -1.23
C GLY A 39 7.34 4.22 -2.08
N SER A 40 8.28 3.45 -1.55
CA SER A 40 8.80 2.26 -2.23
C SER A 40 7.76 1.13 -2.31
N VAL A 41 6.99 0.92 -1.23
CA VAL A 41 5.87 -0.04 -1.21
C VAL A 41 4.77 0.37 -2.18
N GLU A 42 4.39 1.64 -2.21
CA GLU A 42 3.39 2.14 -3.16
C GLU A 42 3.78 1.82 -4.61
N ARG A 43 5.03 2.08 -4.99
CA ARG A 43 5.54 1.75 -6.34
C ARG A 43 5.48 0.24 -6.61
N ALA A 44 5.86 -0.59 -5.64
CA ALA A 44 5.81 -2.04 -5.76
C ALA A 44 4.36 -2.55 -5.95
N ILE A 45 3.39 -2.03 -5.20
CA ILE A 45 1.98 -2.40 -5.36
C ILE A 45 1.46 -2.00 -6.74
N ARG A 46 1.74 -0.78 -7.21
CA ARG A 46 1.34 -0.32 -8.56
C ARG A 46 1.93 -1.22 -9.66
N GLN A 47 3.19 -1.62 -9.51
CA GLN A 47 3.82 -2.56 -10.45
C GLN A 47 3.13 -3.93 -10.43
N LEU A 48 2.91 -4.50 -9.25
CA LEU A 48 2.21 -5.79 -9.10
C LEU A 48 0.79 -5.74 -9.65
N ASP A 49 0.08 -4.62 -9.48
CA ASP A 49 -1.25 -4.46 -10.06
C ASP A 49 -1.22 -4.41 -11.59
N ASN A 50 -0.23 -3.74 -12.16
CA ASN A 50 -0.03 -3.76 -13.62
C ASN A 50 0.30 -5.18 -14.12
N GLU A 51 1.16 -5.93 -13.42
CA GLU A 51 1.46 -7.34 -13.75
C GLU A 51 0.20 -8.21 -13.67
N ARG A 52 -0.62 -8.02 -12.64
CA ARG A 52 -1.91 -8.70 -12.48
C ARG A 52 -2.86 -8.39 -13.64
N ILE A 53 -2.97 -7.14 -14.05
CA ILE A 53 -3.80 -6.73 -15.20
C ILE A 53 -3.34 -7.44 -16.47
N GLN A 54 -2.05 -7.45 -16.76
CA GLN A 54 -1.50 -8.14 -17.92
C GLN A 54 -1.73 -9.66 -17.84
N ALA A 55 -1.55 -10.24 -16.65
CA ALA A 55 -1.80 -11.65 -16.43
C ALA A 55 -3.28 -12.03 -16.65
N GLN A 56 -4.22 -11.17 -16.25
CA GLN A 56 -5.64 -11.36 -16.51
C GLN A 56 -5.99 -11.29 -18.00
N ILE A 57 -5.44 -10.30 -18.72
CA ILE A 57 -5.67 -10.14 -20.17
C ILE A 57 -5.12 -11.34 -20.94
N ASN A 58 -3.95 -11.85 -20.53
CA ASN A 58 -3.26 -12.95 -21.20
C ASN A 58 -3.64 -14.34 -20.67
N ALA A 59 -4.53 -14.43 -19.67
CA ALA A 59 -4.89 -15.68 -18.96
C ALA A 59 -3.65 -16.42 -18.40
N ASP A 60 -2.64 -15.67 -17.92
CA ASP A 60 -1.41 -16.23 -17.34
C ASP A 60 -1.67 -16.75 -15.92
N ALA A 61 -2.04 -18.02 -15.82
CA ALA A 61 -2.32 -18.69 -14.57
C ALA A 61 -1.13 -18.64 -13.59
N ARG A 62 0.12 -18.75 -14.09
CA ARG A 62 1.30 -18.76 -13.23
C ARG A 62 1.57 -17.39 -12.59
N ALA A 63 1.40 -16.33 -13.37
CA ALA A 63 1.54 -14.97 -12.84
C ALA A 63 0.42 -14.69 -11.81
N LEU A 64 -0.83 -15.04 -12.12
CA LEU A 64 -1.95 -14.88 -11.19
C LEU A 64 -1.76 -15.68 -9.90
N ASP A 65 -1.25 -16.92 -10.00
CA ASP A 65 -0.96 -17.76 -8.82
C ASP A 65 0.09 -17.13 -7.89
N ARG A 66 1.11 -16.47 -8.45
CA ARG A 66 2.11 -15.76 -7.66
C ARG A 66 1.58 -14.50 -6.99
N ILE A 67 0.68 -13.78 -7.66
CA ILE A 67 0.16 -12.48 -7.22
C ILE A 67 -0.95 -12.66 -6.18
N TYR A 68 -1.86 -13.60 -6.38
CA TYR A 68 -2.94 -13.86 -5.44
C TYR A 68 -2.45 -14.67 -4.23
N ALA A 69 -2.89 -14.29 -3.05
CA ALA A 69 -2.68 -15.08 -1.84
C ALA A 69 -3.52 -16.38 -1.89
N ASP A 70 -3.13 -17.39 -1.11
CA ASP A 70 -3.82 -18.67 -1.12
C ASP A 70 -5.25 -18.57 -0.55
N ASP A 71 -5.45 -17.61 0.37
CA ASP A 71 -6.72 -17.23 0.99
C ASP A 71 -7.45 -16.07 0.27
N PHE A 72 -7.07 -15.76 -0.97
CA PHE A 72 -7.66 -14.67 -1.75
C PHE A 72 -9.17 -14.81 -1.91
N ILE A 73 -9.87 -13.68 -1.75
CA ILE A 73 -11.29 -13.54 -2.05
C ILE A 73 -11.51 -12.35 -2.98
N GLY A 74 -12.15 -12.62 -4.12
CA GLY A 74 -12.61 -11.60 -5.07
C GLY A 74 -14.13 -11.45 -5.03
N VAL A 75 -14.62 -10.21 -4.96
CA VAL A 75 -16.04 -9.89 -5.11
C VAL A 75 -16.23 -9.13 -6.42
N GLY A 76 -16.93 -9.74 -7.34
CA GLY A 76 -17.24 -9.13 -8.63
C GLY A 76 -18.32 -8.04 -8.55
N PRO A 77 -18.53 -7.26 -9.62
CA PRO A 77 -19.53 -6.20 -9.66
C PRO A 77 -20.97 -6.67 -9.42
N SER A 78 -21.26 -7.93 -9.68
CA SER A 78 -22.57 -8.56 -9.42
C SER A 78 -22.71 -9.13 -8.00
N GLY A 79 -21.71 -8.94 -7.12
CA GLY A 79 -21.65 -9.56 -5.81
C GLY A 79 -21.18 -11.00 -5.78
N THR A 80 -20.83 -11.59 -6.93
CA THR A 80 -20.32 -12.96 -7.00
C THR A 80 -18.97 -13.05 -6.30
N VAL A 81 -18.87 -13.96 -5.32
CA VAL A 81 -17.63 -14.24 -4.59
C VAL A 81 -16.85 -15.35 -5.28
N ARG A 82 -15.54 -15.16 -5.45
CA ARG A 82 -14.63 -16.13 -6.08
C ARG A 82 -13.37 -16.30 -5.25
N THR A 83 -12.93 -17.53 -5.07
CA THR A 83 -11.63 -17.86 -4.51
C THR A 83 -10.52 -17.70 -5.55
N LYS A 84 -9.25 -17.77 -5.14
CA LYS A 84 -8.07 -17.77 -6.02
C LYS A 84 -8.20 -18.79 -7.14
N SER A 85 -8.49 -20.04 -6.79
CA SER A 85 -8.58 -21.13 -7.76
C SER A 85 -9.72 -20.94 -8.76
N GLN A 86 -10.86 -20.42 -8.30
CA GLN A 86 -12.00 -20.12 -9.18
C GLN A 86 -11.67 -19.00 -10.17
N VAL A 87 -11.06 -17.90 -9.70
CA VAL A 87 -10.66 -16.80 -10.59
C VAL A 87 -9.65 -17.26 -11.64
N ILE A 88 -8.63 -18.03 -11.25
CA ILE A 88 -7.63 -18.54 -12.19
C ILE A 88 -8.30 -19.51 -13.20
N SER A 89 -9.19 -20.38 -12.73
CA SER A 89 -9.96 -21.27 -13.59
C SER A 89 -10.81 -20.50 -14.60
N ASP A 90 -11.52 -19.46 -14.17
CA ASP A 90 -12.36 -18.64 -15.04
C ASP A 90 -11.56 -17.99 -16.17
N PHE A 91 -10.32 -17.55 -15.90
CA PHE A 91 -9.43 -17.03 -16.93
C PHE A 91 -8.91 -18.10 -17.88
N THR A 92 -8.49 -19.24 -17.35
CA THR A 92 -7.89 -20.32 -18.17
C THR A 92 -8.93 -21.08 -19.00
N SER A 93 -10.16 -21.21 -18.53
CA SER A 93 -11.28 -21.76 -19.31
C SER A 93 -11.78 -20.78 -20.37
N GLY A 94 -11.50 -19.50 -20.20
CA GLY A 94 -12.05 -18.44 -21.04
C GLY A 94 -13.46 -18.00 -20.67
N ASP A 95 -13.99 -18.46 -19.53
CA ASP A 95 -15.24 -17.95 -18.97
C ASP A 95 -15.15 -16.46 -18.63
N LEU A 96 -13.98 -16.03 -18.15
CA LEU A 96 -13.66 -14.64 -17.94
C LEU A 96 -12.56 -14.19 -18.91
N LYS A 97 -12.89 -13.26 -19.79
CA LYS A 97 -11.97 -12.72 -20.81
C LYS A 97 -11.98 -11.21 -20.80
N PHE A 98 -10.80 -10.61 -20.67
CA PHE A 98 -10.62 -9.16 -20.85
C PHE A 98 -9.85 -8.87 -22.13
N LYS A 99 -10.38 -7.94 -22.93
CA LYS A 99 -9.68 -7.33 -24.07
C LYS A 99 -8.76 -6.21 -23.59
N SER A 100 -9.24 -5.44 -22.63
CA SER A 100 -8.47 -4.36 -22.00
C SER A 100 -8.98 -4.09 -20.59
N ILE A 101 -8.05 -3.67 -19.73
CA ILE A 101 -8.30 -3.14 -18.39
C ILE A 101 -7.42 -1.92 -18.24
N THR A 102 -8.01 -0.78 -17.93
CA THR A 102 -7.29 0.44 -17.56
C THR A 102 -7.71 0.88 -16.16
N THR A 103 -6.81 1.52 -15.44
CA THR A 103 -7.10 2.05 -14.10
C THR A 103 -6.81 3.53 -14.04
N ASP A 104 -7.60 4.25 -13.27
CA ASP A 104 -7.49 5.69 -13.03
C ASP A 104 -7.77 6.03 -11.56
N GLU A 105 -7.44 7.24 -11.13
CA GLU A 105 -7.62 7.70 -9.75
C GLU A 105 -7.00 6.74 -8.70
N VAL A 106 -5.94 6.02 -9.06
CA VAL A 106 -5.35 4.99 -8.21
C VAL A 106 -4.65 5.63 -7.01
N GLN A 107 -5.08 5.24 -5.81
CA GLN A 107 -4.46 5.61 -4.54
C GLN A 107 -4.03 4.35 -3.79
N VAL A 108 -2.80 4.35 -3.27
CA VAL A 108 -2.28 3.28 -2.42
C VAL A 108 -1.96 3.87 -1.04
N ARG A 109 -2.48 3.25 0.00
CA ARG A 109 -2.20 3.61 1.41
C ARG A 109 -1.55 2.42 2.09
N VAL A 110 -0.40 2.66 2.73
CA VAL A 110 0.42 1.62 3.35
C VAL A 110 0.27 1.66 4.87
N TYR A 111 0.00 0.51 5.47
CA TYR A 111 -0.19 0.31 6.90
C TYR A 111 0.67 -0.88 7.36
N GLY A 112 1.97 -0.63 7.58
CA GLY A 112 2.92 -1.68 7.91
C GLY A 112 3.05 -2.73 6.80
N LYS A 113 2.62 -3.96 7.07
CA LYS A 113 2.61 -5.08 6.12
C LYS A 113 1.30 -5.21 5.33
N THR A 114 0.46 -4.19 5.36
CA THR A 114 -0.80 -4.14 4.61
C THR A 114 -0.82 -2.88 3.77
N ALA A 115 -1.33 -2.99 2.54
CA ALA A 115 -1.63 -1.84 1.71
C ALA A 115 -3.06 -1.94 1.18
N VAL A 116 -3.75 -0.80 1.15
CA VAL A 116 -5.07 -0.67 0.56
C VAL A 116 -4.95 0.17 -0.70
N GLU A 117 -5.38 -0.40 -1.81
CA GLU A 117 -5.40 0.24 -3.11
C GLU A 117 -6.85 0.49 -3.52
N THR A 118 -7.16 1.72 -3.92
CA THR A 118 -8.48 2.11 -4.43
C THR A 118 -8.32 2.83 -5.76
N GLY A 119 -9.36 2.78 -6.62
CA GLY A 119 -9.33 3.48 -7.89
C GLY A 119 -10.56 3.22 -8.73
N LEU A 120 -10.49 3.69 -9.97
CA LEU A 120 -11.43 3.38 -11.04
C LEU A 120 -10.82 2.30 -11.95
N SER A 121 -11.66 1.42 -12.48
CA SER A 121 -11.27 0.47 -13.50
C SER A 121 -12.26 0.53 -14.65
N THR A 122 -11.74 0.73 -15.85
CA THR A 122 -12.50 0.60 -17.10
C THR A 122 -12.12 -0.71 -17.75
N MET A 123 -13.08 -1.63 -17.87
CA MET A 123 -12.88 -2.97 -18.36
C MET A 123 -13.66 -3.19 -19.65
N VAL A 124 -13.06 -3.91 -20.59
CA VAL A 124 -13.74 -4.41 -21.79
C VAL A 124 -13.54 -5.91 -21.83
N GLY A 125 -14.61 -6.67 -21.67
CA GLY A 125 -14.51 -8.12 -21.63
C GLY A 125 -15.85 -8.82 -21.42
N LEU A 126 -15.77 -10.13 -21.22
CA LEU A 126 -16.90 -11.03 -21.03
C LEU A 126 -16.71 -11.86 -19.75
N ASP A 127 -17.80 -12.12 -19.04
CA ASP A 127 -17.93 -13.12 -17.97
C ASP A 127 -19.04 -14.09 -18.37
N LYS A 128 -18.69 -15.33 -18.70
CA LYS A 128 -19.60 -16.36 -19.23
C LYS A 128 -20.50 -15.85 -20.36
N SER A 129 -19.89 -15.23 -21.36
CA SER A 129 -20.55 -14.61 -22.51
C SER A 129 -21.39 -13.36 -22.22
N LYS A 130 -21.45 -12.88 -20.99
CA LYS A 130 -22.07 -11.60 -20.63
C LYS A 130 -21.03 -10.48 -20.63
N ILE A 131 -21.42 -9.30 -21.13
CA ILE A 131 -20.55 -8.13 -21.09
C ILE A 131 -20.33 -7.72 -19.64
N VAL A 132 -19.06 -7.61 -19.22
CA VAL A 132 -18.74 -7.12 -17.88
C VAL A 132 -19.08 -5.62 -17.77
N PRO A 133 -19.49 -5.13 -16.59
CA PRO A 133 -19.62 -3.69 -16.35
C PRO A 133 -18.33 -2.96 -16.67
N ARG A 134 -18.42 -1.95 -17.54
CA ARG A 134 -17.26 -1.24 -18.05
C ARG A 134 -16.55 -0.44 -16.97
N ASP A 135 -17.31 0.37 -16.26
CA ASP A 135 -16.76 1.33 -15.30
C ASP A 135 -17.12 0.88 -13.88
N THR A 136 -16.07 0.62 -13.11
CA THR A 136 -16.20 0.16 -11.73
C THR A 136 -15.25 0.90 -10.81
N ARG A 137 -15.63 1.06 -9.55
CA ARG A 137 -14.68 1.36 -8.48
C ARG A 137 -14.17 0.06 -7.90
N PHE A 138 -12.91 0.07 -7.50
CA PHE A 138 -12.32 -1.08 -6.84
C PHE A 138 -11.69 -0.71 -5.50
N THR A 139 -11.67 -1.70 -4.62
CA THR A 139 -10.84 -1.72 -3.41
C THR A 139 -10.08 -3.03 -3.39
N ARG A 140 -8.76 -2.95 -3.25
CA ARG A 140 -7.85 -4.10 -3.15
C ARG A 140 -7.07 -4.02 -1.85
N VAL A 141 -6.87 -5.18 -1.24
CA VAL A 141 -6.06 -5.31 -0.04
C VAL A 141 -4.86 -6.20 -0.37
N TRP A 142 -3.69 -5.65 -0.18
CA TRP A 142 -2.40 -6.30 -0.36
C TRP A 142 -1.75 -6.55 0.99
N VAL A 143 -1.14 -7.72 1.18
CA VAL A 143 -0.44 -8.09 2.42
C VAL A 143 0.93 -8.63 2.08
N GLU A 144 1.93 -8.19 2.84
CA GLU A 144 3.27 -8.77 2.76
C GLU A 144 3.31 -10.11 3.51
N GLN A 145 3.46 -11.19 2.76
CA GLN A 145 3.60 -12.55 3.25
C GLN A 145 4.96 -13.11 2.84
N LYS A 146 5.78 -13.50 3.83
CA LYS A 146 7.12 -14.07 3.60
C LYS A 146 8.00 -13.20 2.67
N GLY A 147 7.97 -11.88 2.89
CA GLY A 147 8.75 -10.89 2.12
C GLY A 147 8.21 -10.59 0.70
N ARG A 148 6.98 -10.99 0.39
CA ARG A 148 6.33 -10.72 -0.91
C ARG A 148 4.94 -10.13 -0.70
N TRP A 149 4.62 -9.10 -1.46
CA TRP A 149 3.27 -8.55 -1.50
C TRP A 149 2.34 -9.47 -2.29
N ARG A 150 1.19 -9.80 -1.70
CA ARG A 150 0.15 -10.63 -2.32
C ARG A 150 -1.21 -9.97 -2.17
N LEU A 151 -2.04 -10.12 -3.18
CA LEU A 151 -3.44 -9.66 -3.16
C LEU A 151 -4.28 -10.64 -2.37
N VAL A 152 -4.87 -10.20 -1.25
CA VAL A 152 -5.73 -11.03 -0.39
C VAL A 152 -7.21 -10.78 -0.61
N ALA A 153 -7.57 -9.57 -1.04
CA ALA A 153 -8.97 -9.23 -1.32
C ALA A 153 -9.09 -8.24 -2.47
N ASN A 154 -10.15 -8.39 -3.25
CA ASN A 154 -10.51 -7.46 -4.30
C ASN A 154 -12.04 -7.34 -4.36
N HIS A 155 -12.54 -6.10 -4.39
CA HIS A 155 -13.96 -5.82 -4.51
C HIS A 155 -14.19 -4.78 -5.60
N TYR A 156 -15.15 -5.04 -6.48
CA TYR A 156 -15.61 -4.12 -7.50
C TYR A 156 -17.05 -3.66 -7.21
N SER A 157 -17.31 -2.38 -7.40
CA SER A 157 -18.64 -1.78 -7.39
C SER A 157 -18.90 -1.12 -8.74
N ILE A 158 -20.10 -1.30 -9.30
CA ILE A 158 -20.50 -0.61 -10.53
C ILE A 158 -20.53 0.89 -10.25
N ARG A 159 -19.91 1.67 -11.13
CA ARG A 159 -20.04 3.12 -11.11
C ARG A 159 -21.31 3.52 -11.84
N ILE A 160 -22.26 4.09 -11.11
CA ILE A 160 -23.44 4.72 -11.68
C ILE A 160 -23.06 6.16 -12.00
N PRO A 161 -23.19 6.61 -13.27
CA PRO A 161 -23.02 8.04 -13.61
C PRO A 161 -23.99 8.88 -12.80
N GLN A 162 -23.48 9.96 -12.23
CA GLN A 162 -24.31 11.00 -11.59
C GLN A 162 -24.76 12.01 -12.62
#